data_69a0c5fa782f16ea1836caf8333b486b
#
_entry.id   69a0c5fa782f16ea1836caf8333b486b
#
_cell.length_a   1.000
_cell.length_b   1.000
_cell.length_c   1.000
_cell.angle_alpha   90.00
_cell.angle_beta   90.00
_cell.angle_gamma   90.00
#
_symmetry.space_group_name_H-M   'P 1'
#
loop_
_entity.id
_entity.type
_entity.pdbx_description
1 polymer ?
#
loop_
_entity_poly.entity_id
_entity_poly.type
_entity_poly.pdbx_seq_one_letter_code
_entity_poly.pdbx_strand_id
1 'polypeptide(L)'
;MNNLEQAPGILLDDAKRITPKIALNVEVLDGGKLVRRKGYALKIALPGAHSLWAGSVMLVVANGILYRVDRDTATAIGTVTGPRATVCYAELDNLIYMATPTWASTYDILGGTISSWGLSLPPLPTAAATEGDMSPGTYTLCYTRSDGVRLSGNGPLAQISWEGGTQGIRLTNLPSGGQCWITHPNGTDLFLATVVGGVVTGLAPKITPLPSFAVRPPAGVSHFAQAFGRIWGCAGRNLIYSDPFQYDWFRTPNFKSFLEDLIMVAPVKDGLFINSKTSTWFLDGTEPAKMTLKNIGDGAVPGTLVVAEMPGAVVGGG
;
A
#
# COMPACT_ATOMS: atom_id res chain seq x y z
N MET A 1 23.66 24.71 -44.31
CA MET A 1 23.38 24.80 -42.86
C MET A 1 21.96 25.33 -42.72
N ASN A 2 21.03 24.51 -42.31
CA ASN A 2 19.69 25.01 -42.07
C ASN A 2 19.74 25.83 -40.77
N ASN A 3 19.35 27.09 -40.86
CA ASN A 3 19.30 28.00 -39.71
C ASN A 3 18.30 27.46 -38.67
N LEU A 4 18.82 26.77 -37.68
CA LEU A 4 18.04 26.32 -36.49
C LEU A 4 17.46 27.49 -35.71
N GLU A 5 17.99 28.71 -35.91
CA GLU A 5 17.50 29.96 -35.28
C GLU A 5 16.06 30.36 -35.68
N GLN A 6 15.55 29.85 -36.80
CA GLN A 6 14.20 30.14 -37.27
C GLN A 6 13.17 29.05 -37.00
N ALA A 7 13.54 27.97 -36.34
CA ALA A 7 12.58 26.92 -35.98
C ALA A 7 11.72 27.37 -34.77
N PRO A 8 10.39 27.49 -34.95
CA PRO A 8 9.52 27.89 -33.86
C PRO A 8 9.66 26.92 -32.65
N GLY A 9 9.92 27.45 -31.48
CA GLY A 9 10.02 26.68 -30.25
C GLY A 9 11.42 26.22 -29.85
N ILE A 10 12.46 26.70 -30.53
CA ILE A 10 13.86 26.46 -30.11
C ILE A 10 14.49 27.78 -29.67
N LEU A 11 14.86 27.91 -28.41
CA LEU A 11 15.65 28.99 -27.89
C LEU A 11 17.08 28.48 -27.64
N LEU A 12 18.08 29.17 -28.21
CA LEU A 12 19.49 28.83 -28.06
C LEU A 12 20.13 29.65 -26.96
N ASP A 13 21.08 29.05 -26.25
CA ASP A 13 21.88 29.75 -25.27
C ASP A 13 23.08 30.45 -25.94
N ASP A 14 23.42 31.67 -25.46
CA ASP A 14 24.52 32.51 -25.99
C ASP A 14 25.93 31.95 -25.72
N ALA A 15 26.04 30.90 -24.95
CA ALA A 15 27.31 30.29 -24.63
C ALA A 15 27.71 29.23 -25.65
N LYS A 16 28.89 29.28 -26.16
CA LYS A 16 29.65 28.42 -27.11
C LYS A 16 29.26 26.94 -27.31
N ARG A 17 28.18 26.47 -26.71
CA ARG A 17 27.49 25.19 -26.95
C ARG A 17 26.07 25.46 -27.35
N ILE A 18 25.65 24.98 -28.49
CA ILE A 18 24.26 25.02 -28.95
C ILE A 18 23.45 24.04 -28.08
N THR A 19 22.95 24.49 -26.94
CA THR A 19 22.02 23.74 -26.11
C THR A 19 20.65 24.41 -26.20
N PRO A 20 19.62 23.72 -26.66
CA PRO A 20 18.28 24.29 -26.70
C PRO A 20 17.77 24.54 -25.27
N LYS A 21 17.41 25.77 -24.92
CA LYS A 21 16.73 26.11 -23.65
C LYS A 21 15.31 25.55 -23.60
N ILE A 22 14.63 25.51 -24.74
CA ILE A 22 13.29 24.94 -24.89
C ILE A 22 13.26 24.16 -26.21
N ALA A 23 12.89 22.90 -26.15
CA ALA A 23 12.72 22.05 -27.32
C ALA A 23 11.30 21.46 -27.31
N LEU A 24 10.41 21.93 -28.17
CA LEU A 24 9.03 21.44 -28.30
C LEU A 24 8.92 20.55 -29.54
N ASN A 25 8.33 19.36 -29.36
CA ASN A 25 8.12 18.35 -30.43
C ASN A 25 9.41 17.90 -31.15
N VAL A 26 10.54 17.99 -30.49
CA VAL A 26 11.81 17.48 -30.98
C VAL A 26 12.43 16.51 -29.99
N GLU A 27 13.22 15.59 -30.48
CA GLU A 27 14.04 14.64 -29.73
C GLU A 27 15.50 14.93 -30.03
N VAL A 28 16.31 14.99 -28.99
CA VAL A 28 17.75 15.18 -29.11
C VAL A 28 18.38 13.78 -29.13
N LEU A 29 18.91 13.39 -30.27
CA LEU A 29 19.64 12.13 -30.42
C LEU A 29 21.11 12.28 -29.98
N ASP A 30 21.76 11.15 -29.81
CA ASP A 30 23.20 11.11 -29.53
C ASP A 30 23.99 11.95 -30.57
N GLY A 31 24.95 12.75 -30.06
CA GLY A 31 25.68 13.72 -30.89
C GLY A 31 24.98 15.06 -31.09
N GLY A 32 23.88 15.33 -30.37
CA GLY A 32 23.18 16.63 -30.39
C GLY A 32 22.31 16.86 -31.63
N LYS A 33 22.03 15.84 -32.44
CA LYS A 33 21.16 15.91 -33.60
C LYS A 33 19.71 16.08 -33.15
N LEU A 34 19.07 17.15 -33.60
CA LEU A 34 17.61 17.36 -33.37
C LEU A 34 16.79 16.66 -34.44
N VAL A 35 15.87 15.84 -34.05
CA VAL A 35 14.88 15.22 -34.92
C VAL A 35 13.47 15.55 -34.46
N ARG A 36 12.54 15.66 -35.39
CA ARG A 36 11.13 15.83 -35.04
C ARG A 36 10.68 14.57 -34.33
N ARG A 37 10.03 14.76 -33.15
CA ARG A 37 9.42 13.65 -32.44
C ARG A 37 8.41 12.94 -33.35
N LYS A 38 8.45 11.62 -33.38
CA LYS A 38 7.47 10.83 -34.14
C LYS A 38 6.07 11.14 -33.60
N GLY A 39 5.10 11.28 -34.48
CA GLY A 39 3.70 11.45 -34.10
C GLY A 39 3.19 10.23 -33.34
N TYR A 40 2.21 10.45 -32.47
CA TYR A 40 1.52 9.38 -31.76
C TYR A 40 0.29 8.97 -32.53
N ALA A 41 0.03 7.67 -32.61
CA ALA A 41 -1.23 7.15 -33.11
C ALA A 41 -2.06 6.67 -31.90
N LEU A 42 -3.34 7.02 -31.90
CA LEU A 42 -4.28 6.51 -30.91
C LEU A 42 -4.44 5.00 -31.14
N LYS A 43 -4.05 4.21 -30.17
CA LYS A 43 -4.16 2.74 -30.22
C LYS A 43 -5.49 2.26 -29.64
N ILE A 44 -5.88 2.79 -28.50
CA ILE A 44 -7.11 2.40 -27.81
C ILE A 44 -7.84 3.69 -27.40
N ALA A 45 -9.10 3.81 -27.79
CA ALA A 45 -9.95 4.91 -27.35
C ALA A 45 -10.59 4.55 -26.00
N LEU A 46 -10.07 5.13 -24.92
CA LEU A 46 -10.63 5.03 -23.57
C LEU A 46 -10.93 6.44 -23.05
N PRO A 47 -12.14 6.98 -23.33
CA PRO A 47 -12.50 8.30 -22.82
C PRO A 47 -12.41 8.38 -21.31
N GLY A 48 -11.83 9.47 -20.79
CA GLY A 48 -11.62 9.64 -19.34
C GLY A 48 -10.54 8.75 -18.74
N ALA A 49 -9.63 8.21 -19.55
CA ALA A 49 -8.51 7.42 -19.09
C ALA A 49 -7.56 8.26 -18.22
N HIS A 50 -7.13 7.68 -17.09
CA HIS A 50 -6.16 8.25 -16.16
C HIS A 50 -5.43 7.13 -15.41
N SER A 51 -4.43 7.48 -14.59
CA SER A 51 -3.72 6.54 -13.71
C SER A 51 -3.17 5.34 -14.47
N LEU A 52 -2.37 5.62 -15.50
CA LEU A 52 -1.68 4.58 -16.28
C LEU A 52 -0.54 3.98 -15.45
N TRP A 53 -0.50 2.67 -15.39
CA TRP A 53 0.62 1.87 -14.90
C TRP A 53 1.21 1.05 -16.03
N ALA A 54 2.55 1.06 -16.14
CA ALA A 54 3.29 0.28 -17.12
C ALA A 54 4.43 -0.45 -16.41
N GLY A 55 4.14 -1.61 -15.86
CA GLY A 55 5.07 -2.57 -15.25
C GLY A 55 5.06 -3.89 -16.03
N SER A 56 5.04 -5.01 -15.33
CA SER A 56 4.91 -6.35 -15.95
C SER A 56 3.61 -6.50 -16.74
N VAL A 57 2.58 -5.75 -16.38
CA VAL A 57 1.35 -5.57 -17.17
C VAL A 57 1.04 -4.09 -17.24
N MET A 58 0.23 -3.69 -18.22
CA MET A 58 -0.26 -2.32 -18.33
C MET A 58 -1.68 -2.24 -17.77
N LEU A 59 -1.89 -1.34 -16.81
CA LEU A 59 -3.19 -1.05 -16.21
C LEU A 59 -3.57 0.41 -16.44
N VAL A 60 -4.85 0.68 -16.63
CA VAL A 60 -5.38 2.03 -16.78
C VAL A 60 -6.80 2.11 -16.21
N VAL A 61 -7.14 3.23 -15.62
CA VAL A 61 -8.51 3.49 -15.14
C VAL A 61 -9.22 4.41 -16.12
N ALA A 62 -10.45 4.08 -16.48
CA ALA A 62 -11.33 4.95 -17.24
C ALA A 62 -12.75 4.86 -16.70
N ASN A 63 -13.35 6.02 -16.35
CA ASN A 63 -14.73 6.10 -15.82
C ASN A 63 -14.99 5.17 -14.61
N GLY A 64 -14.01 4.99 -13.72
CA GLY A 64 -14.13 4.13 -12.55
C GLY A 64 -14.00 2.63 -12.83
N ILE A 65 -13.62 2.26 -14.04
CA ILE A 65 -13.32 0.86 -14.40
C ILE A 65 -11.82 0.73 -14.57
N LEU A 66 -11.24 -0.30 -13.96
CA LEU A 66 -9.85 -0.70 -14.15
C LEU A 66 -9.76 -1.64 -15.35
N TYR A 67 -8.90 -1.30 -16.29
CA TYR A 67 -8.61 -2.09 -17.48
C TYR A 67 -7.19 -2.61 -17.44
N ARG A 68 -7.03 -3.87 -17.87
CA ARG A 68 -5.76 -4.39 -18.33
C ARG A 68 -5.64 -4.10 -19.82
N VAL A 69 -4.53 -3.49 -20.21
CA VAL A 69 -4.21 -3.17 -21.59
C VAL A 69 -3.20 -4.17 -22.12
N ASP A 70 -3.50 -4.78 -23.24
CA ASP A 70 -2.61 -5.69 -23.94
C ASP A 70 -2.56 -5.27 -25.42
N ARG A 71 -1.44 -4.69 -25.84
CA ARG A 71 -1.20 -4.12 -27.17
C ARG A 71 -2.29 -3.15 -27.63
N ASP A 72 -3.30 -3.66 -28.33
CA ASP A 72 -4.37 -2.86 -28.97
C ASP A 72 -5.75 -3.14 -28.35
N THR A 73 -5.79 -3.85 -27.22
CA THR A 73 -7.03 -4.20 -26.53
C THR A 73 -7.02 -3.74 -25.07
N ALA A 74 -8.18 -3.32 -24.57
CA ALA A 74 -8.39 -3.03 -23.15
C ALA A 74 -9.51 -3.93 -22.63
N THR A 75 -9.19 -4.75 -21.63
CA THR A 75 -10.12 -5.65 -20.97
C THR A 75 -10.46 -5.12 -19.60
N ALA A 76 -11.74 -4.91 -19.31
CA ALA A 76 -12.20 -4.53 -17.98
C ALA A 76 -11.95 -5.67 -17.00
N ILE A 77 -11.27 -5.36 -15.89
CA ILE A 77 -10.89 -6.34 -14.87
C ILE A 77 -11.47 -6.05 -13.50
N GLY A 78 -11.98 -4.83 -13.27
CA GLY A 78 -12.59 -4.48 -11.99
C GLY A 78 -13.12 -3.06 -11.95
N THR A 79 -13.62 -2.66 -10.78
CA THR A 79 -14.13 -1.31 -10.52
C THR A 79 -13.27 -0.61 -9.46
N VAL A 80 -13.11 0.69 -9.63
CA VAL A 80 -12.37 1.56 -8.70
C VAL A 80 -13.36 2.53 -8.07
N THR A 81 -13.39 2.58 -6.74
CA THR A 81 -14.21 3.54 -6.03
C THR A 81 -13.60 4.94 -6.14
N GLY A 82 -14.41 5.92 -6.51
CA GLY A 82 -13.95 7.27 -6.81
C GLY A 82 -13.44 7.40 -8.25
N PRO A 83 -14.33 7.49 -9.25
CA PRO A 83 -14.01 7.34 -10.68
C PRO A 83 -13.03 8.38 -11.23
N ARG A 84 -12.74 9.44 -10.48
CA ARG A 84 -11.74 10.49 -10.83
C ARG A 84 -10.54 10.51 -9.88
N ALA A 85 -10.52 9.62 -8.87
CA ALA A 85 -9.39 9.56 -7.95
C ALA A 85 -8.18 8.93 -8.64
N THR A 86 -7.02 9.54 -8.50
CA THR A 86 -5.76 8.97 -9.00
C THR A 86 -5.47 7.67 -8.27
N VAL A 87 -5.27 6.60 -9.02
CA VAL A 87 -4.80 5.32 -8.48
C VAL A 87 -3.29 5.34 -8.44
N CYS A 88 -2.73 4.98 -7.30
CA CYS A 88 -1.30 4.72 -7.12
C CYS A 88 -1.04 3.22 -7.20
N TYR A 89 0.14 2.85 -7.65
CA TYR A 89 0.52 1.47 -7.90
C TYR A 89 1.89 1.15 -7.32
N ALA A 90 2.08 -0.10 -6.88
CA ALA A 90 3.39 -0.70 -6.62
C ALA A 90 3.34 -2.19 -6.98
N GLU A 91 4.37 -2.68 -7.66
CA GLU A 91 4.47 -4.07 -8.08
C GLU A 91 5.48 -4.82 -7.21
N LEU A 92 5.05 -5.94 -6.62
CA LEU A 92 5.82 -6.78 -5.73
C LEU A 92 5.33 -8.23 -5.80
N ASP A 93 6.23 -9.18 -5.92
CA ASP A 93 5.95 -10.62 -5.79
C ASP A 93 4.77 -11.11 -6.65
N ASN A 94 4.71 -10.72 -7.93
CA ASN A 94 3.62 -10.99 -8.87
C ASN A 94 2.25 -10.36 -8.51
N LEU A 95 2.23 -9.46 -7.54
CA LEU A 95 1.06 -8.67 -7.20
C LEU A 95 1.28 -7.19 -7.56
N ILE A 96 0.26 -6.55 -8.09
CA ILE A 96 0.20 -5.10 -8.19
C ILE A 96 -0.73 -4.60 -7.10
N TYR A 97 -0.16 -3.89 -6.13
CA TYR A 97 -0.89 -3.18 -5.10
C TYR A 97 -1.42 -1.88 -5.66
N MET A 98 -2.68 -1.59 -5.40
CA MET A 98 -3.39 -0.45 -5.98
C MET A 98 -4.23 0.24 -4.92
N ALA A 99 -4.17 1.57 -4.85
CA ALA A 99 -5.03 2.31 -3.93
C ALA A 99 -5.40 3.70 -4.45
N THR A 100 -6.55 4.16 -3.98
CA THR A 100 -6.99 5.56 -3.93
C THR A 100 -7.22 5.94 -2.47
N PRO A 101 -7.53 7.19 -2.13
CA PRO A 101 -7.91 7.54 -0.77
C PRO A 101 -9.10 6.75 -0.18
N THR A 102 -9.92 6.11 -1.01
CA THR A 102 -11.15 5.41 -0.57
C THR A 102 -11.24 3.96 -1.03
N TRP A 103 -10.24 3.46 -1.74
CA TRP A 103 -10.24 2.11 -2.29
C TRP A 103 -8.83 1.53 -2.26
N ALA A 104 -8.73 0.24 -1.94
CA ALA A 104 -7.46 -0.49 -1.95
C ALA A 104 -7.68 -1.93 -2.41
N SER A 105 -6.88 -2.39 -3.37
CA SER A 105 -6.96 -3.73 -3.95
C SER A 105 -5.60 -4.22 -4.42
N THR A 106 -5.51 -5.49 -4.70
CA THR A 106 -4.36 -6.13 -5.35
C THR A 106 -4.81 -6.79 -6.65
N TYR A 107 -3.93 -6.78 -7.64
CA TYR A 107 -4.09 -7.53 -8.88
C TYR A 107 -3.02 -8.60 -8.96
N ASP A 108 -3.43 -9.86 -9.08
CA ASP A 108 -2.54 -10.99 -9.31
C ASP A 108 -2.18 -11.03 -10.80
N ILE A 109 -0.89 -10.84 -11.10
CA ILE A 109 -0.38 -10.79 -12.48
C ILE A 109 -0.52 -12.14 -13.18
N LEU A 110 -0.31 -13.24 -12.46
CA LEU A 110 -0.36 -14.59 -13.00
C LEU A 110 -1.80 -15.10 -13.11
N GLY A 111 -2.58 -14.91 -12.05
CA GLY A 111 -3.98 -15.36 -11.98
C GLY A 111 -4.96 -14.43 -12.72
N GLY A 112 -4.57 -13.21 -13.04
CA GLY A 112 -5.43 -12.23 -13.71
C GLY A 112 -6.61 -11.75 -12.85
N THR A 113 -6.54 -11.89 -11.54
CA THR A 113 -7.66 -11.62 -10.62
C THR A 113 -7.42 -10.43 -9.71
N ILE A 114 -8.49 -9.74 -9.35
CA ILE A 114 -8.46 -8.65 -8.36
C ILE A 114 -8.99 -9.18 -7.03
N SER A 115 -8.33 -8.80 -5.95
CA SER A 115 -8.75 -9.06 -4.59
C SER A 115 -8.60 -7.81 -3.71
N SER A 116 -9.21 -7.80 -2.53
CA SER A 116 -8.98 -6.72 -1.57
C SER A 116 -7.52 -6.72 -1.09
N TRP A 117 -6.95 -5.54 -0.91
CA TRP A 117 -5.65 -5.40 -0.27
C TRP A 117 -5.80 -5.63 1.24
N GLY A 118 -5.45 -6.83 1.67
CA GLY A 118 -5.69 -7.34 3.02
C GLY A 118 -7.13 -7.85 3.24
N LEU A 119 -7.31 -8.57 4.33
CA LEU A 119 -8.61 -9.11 4.72
C LEU A 119 -9.39 -8.09 5.55
N SER A 120 -10.70 -8.00 5.32
CA SER A 120 -11.58 -7.18 6.13
C SER A 120 -11.60 -7.64 7.59
N LEU A 121 -11.66 -6.68 8.52
CA LEU A 121 -11.73 -7.00 9.93
C LEU A 121 -13.04 -7.73 10.27
N PRO A 122 -12.99 -8.72 11.17
CA PRO A 122 -14.19 -9.39 11.64
C PRO A 122 -15.04 -8.48 12.57
N PRO A 123 -16.30 -8.85 12.79
CA PRO A 123 -17.19 -8.12 13.70
C PRO A 123 -16.77 -8.25 15.16
N LEU A 124 -17.40 -7.45 16.01
CA LEU A 124 -17.32 -7.60 17.46
C LEU A 124 -17.85 -8.98 17.87
N PRO A 125 -17.13 -9.76 18.68
CA PRO A 125 -17.62 -11.02 19.21
C PRO A 125 -18.92 -10.86 20.02
N THR A 126 -19.90 -11.71 19.73
CA THR A 126 -21.08 -11.87 20.59
C THR A 126 -20.87 -13.15 21.40
N ALA A 127 -20.67 -12.98 22.70
CA ALA A 127 -20.27 -14.04 23.60
C ALA A 127 -21.21 -14.09 24.83
N ALA A 128 -21.53 -15.29 25.27
CA ALA A 128 -22.28 -15.54 26.49
C ALA A 128 -21.67 -16.70 27.27
N ALA A 129 -21.79 -16.65 28.60
CA ALA A 129 -21.40 -17.74 29.45
C ALA A 129 -22.27 -18.99 29.20
N THR A 130 -21.67 -20.16 29.23
CA THR A 130 -22.35 -21.45 29.05
C THR A 130 -21.65 -22.51 29.90
N GLU A 131 -22.17 -23.70 29.93
CA GLU A 131 -21.52 -24.83 30.60
C GLU A 131 -20.12 -25.09 30.02
N GLY A 132 -19.12 -25.35 30.89
CA GLY A 132 -17.75 -25.61 30.51
C GLY A 132 -16.78 -25.61 31.68
N ASP A 133 -15.48 -25.74 31.37
CA ASP A 133 -14.43 -26.02 32.33
C ASP A 133 -13.41 -24.86 32.52
N MET A 134 -13.67 -23.70 31.94
CA MET A 134 -12.76 -22.55 32.07
C MET A 134 -12.90 -21.92 33.45
N SER A 135 -11.78 -21.53 34.06
CA SER A 135 -11.73 -20.91 35.39
C SER A 135 -12.46 -19.57 35.44
N PRO A 136 -12.97 -19.15 36.62
CA PRO A 136 -13.57 -17.85 36.82
C PRO A 136 -12.55 -16.72 36.56
N GLY A 137 -13.06 -15.54 36.15
CA GLY A 137 -12.26 -14.37 35.86
C GLY A 137 -12.83 -13.56 34.69
N THR A 138 -12.12 -12.53 34.29
CA THR A 138 -12.43 -11.71 33.12
C THR A 138 -11.58 -12.17 31.94
N TYR A 139 -12.27 -12.41 30.83
CA TYR A 139 -11.66 -12.79 29.55
C TYR A 139 -11.91 -11.70 28.53
N THR A 140 -10.85 -11.31 27.82
CA THR A 140 -10.96 -10.48 26.62
C THR A 140 -10.84 -11.38 25.39
N LEU A 141 -11.71 -11.17 24.40
CA LEU A 141 -11.70 -11.98 23.18
C LEU A 141 -11.90 -11.12 21.93
N CYS A 142 -11.39 -11.61 20.82
CA CYS A 142 -11.58 -11.04 19.50
C CYS A 142 -11.58 -12.14 18.45
N TYR A 143 -11.99 -11.75 17.24
CA TYR A 143 -11.88 -12.61 16.07
C TYR A 143 -10.80 -12.10 15.12
N THR A 144 -10.25 -13.01 14.32
CA THR A 144 -9.56 -12.75 13.05
C THR A 144 -10.23 -13.55 11.95
N ARG A 145 -9.99 -13.17 10.70
CA ARG A 145 -10.35 -13.95 9.51
C ARG A 145 -9.11 -14.54 8.88
N SER A 146 -9.25 -15.73 8.31
CA SER A 146 -8.22 -16.33 7.47
C SER A 146 -8.84 -16.85 6.19
N ASP A 147 -8.15 -16.70 5.08
CA ASP A 147 -8.47 -17.35 3.79
C ASP A 147 -7.58 -18.57 3.51
N GLY A 148 -6.84 -19.04 4.52
CA GLY A 148 -5.89 -20.15 4.42
C GLY A 148 -4.47 -19.71 4.10
N VAL A 149 -4.27 -18.53 3.54
CA VAL A 149 -2.95 -17.93 3.23
C VAL A 149 -2.70 -16.69 4.08
N ARG A 150 -3.69 -15.80 4.15
CA ARG A 150 -3.61 -14.51 4.87
C ARG A 150 -4.39 -14.59 6.19
N LEU A 151 -3.97 -13.76 7.14
CA LEU A 151 -4.66 -13.54 8.41
C LEU A 151 -5.00 -12.06 8.54
N SER A 152 -6.26 -11.74 8.85
CA SER A 152 -6.67 -10.35 9.12
C SER A 152 -6.10 -9.84 10.44
N GLY A 153 -6.15 -8.55 10.66
CA GLY A 153 -6.05 -7.97 11.99
C GLY A 153 -7.21 -8.42 12.89
N ASN A 154 -7.08 -8.16 14.17
CA ASN A 154 -8.16 -8.40 15.12
C ASN A 154 -9.35 -7.47 14.87
N GLY A 155 -10.55 -8.00 14.99
CA GLY A 155 -11.77 -7.23 15.17
C GLY A 155 -11.79 -6.46 16.49
N PRO A 156 -12.91 -5.80 16.81
CA PRO A 156 -13.11 -5.19 18.11
C PRO A 156 -13.00 -6.21 19.25
N LEU A 157 -12.57 -5.74 20.41
CA LEU A 157 -12.42 -6.56 21.61
C LEU A 157 -13.75 -6.63 22.37
N ALA A 158 -14.15 -7.83 22.76
CA ALA A 158 -15.25 -8.07 23.69
C ALA A 158 -14.70 -8.57 25.03
N GLN A 159 -15.44 -8.35 26.09
CA GLN A 159 -15.12 -8.89 27.42
C GLN A 159 -16.29 -9.68 27.97
N ILE A 160 -15.97 -10.76 28.67
CA ILE A 160 -16.91 -11.57 29.45
C ILE A 160 -16.26 -11.96 30.77
N SER A 161 -17.04 -11.97 31.84
CA SER A 161 -16.54 -12.31 33.17
C SER A 161 -17.59 -13.11 33.96
N TRP A 162 -17.11 -13.96 34.85
CA TRP A 162 -17.93 -14.64 35.85
C TRP A 162 -17.12 -14.88 37.13
N GLU A 163 -17.87 -15.04 38.25
CA GLU A 163 -17.28 -15.31 39.54
C GLU A 163 -17.74 -16.71 40.02
N GLY A 164 -16.83 -17.53 40.50
CA GLY A 164 -17.11 -18.86 40.99
C GLY A 164 -17.54 -19.87 39.93
N GLY A 165 -17.21 -21.12 40.16
CA GLY A 165 -17.46 -22.23 39.24
C GLY A 165 -16.69 -22.15 37.92
N THR A 166 -16.86 -23.18 37.11
CA THR A 166 -16.26 -23.23 35.76
C THR A 166 -17.35 -23.03 34.71
N GLN A 167 -17.01 -22.34 33.61
CA GLN A 167 -17.90 -22.08 32.49
C GLN A 167 -17.16 -22.19 31.15
N GLY A 168 -17.90 -22.24 30.08
CA GLY A 168 -17.42 -22.05 28.70
C GLY A 168 -17.93 -20.72 28.15
N ILE A 169 -17.47 -20.35 26.98
CA ILE A 169 -17.93 -19.13 26.29
C ILE A 169 -18.58 -19.53 24.97
N ARG A 170 -19.88 -19.37 24.86
CA ARG A 170 -20.62 -19.59 23.61
C ARG A 170 -20.47 -18.38 22.69
N LEU A 171 -20.05 -18.62 21.47
CA LEU A 171 -19.92 -17.63 20.40
C LEU A 171 -21.10 -17.80 19.43
N THR A 172 -21.75 -16.69 19.06
CA THR A 172 -22.91 -16.75 18.15
C THR A 172 -22.66 -16.15 16.78
N ASN A 173 -21.57 -15.42 16.59
CA ASN A 173 -21.26 -14.70 15.35
C ASN A 173 -19.81 -14.89 14.87
N LEU A 174 -19.18 -16.02 15.20
CA LEU A 174 -17.88 -16.36 14.66
C LEU A 174 -17.97 -16.45 13.13
N PRO A 175 -17.25 -15.61 12.36
CA PRO A 175 -17.36 -15.63 10.90
C PRO A 175 -16.79 -16.94 10.32
N SER A 176 -17.26 -17.31 9.13
CA SER A 176 -16.68 -18.43 8.38
C SER A 176 -15.18 -18.19 8.14
N GLY A 177 -14.35 -19.20 8.37
CA GLY A 177 -12.88 -19.08 8.35
C GLY A 177 -12.32 -18.22 9.49
N GLY A 178 -13.17 -17.85 10.47
CA GLY A 178 -12.77 -17.05 11.63
C GLY A 178 -12.04 -17.87 12.67
N GLN A 179 -11.09 -17.22 13.34
CA GLN A 179 -10.40 -17.74 14.51
C GLN A 179 -10.75 -16.88 15.72
N CYS A 180 -11.00 -17.52 16.86
CA CYS A 180 -11.21 -16.83 18.12
C CYS A 180 -9.89 -16.76 18.90
N TRP A 181 -9.60 -15.59 19.43
CA TRP A 181 -8.45 -15.31 20.28
C TRP A 181 -8.95 -14.83 21.64
N ILE A 182 -8.35 -15.35 22.71
CA ILE A 182 -8.81 -15.10 24.07
C ILE A 182 -7.64 -14.93 25.02
N THR A 183 -7.80 -14.15 26.07
CA THR A 183 -6.79 -14.01 27.13
C THR A 183 -6.86 -15.18 28.10
N HIS A 184 -5.83 -15.35 28.92
CA HIS A 184 -6.00 -16.02 30.22
C HIS A 184 -6.99 -15.25 31.10
N PRO A 185 -7.57 -15.87 32.14
CA PRO A 185 -8.41 -15.15 33.08
C PRO A 185 -7.62 -13.98 33.70
N ASN A 186 -8.19 -12.76 33.61
CA ASN A 186 -7.59 -11.49 34.04
C ASN A 186 -6.28 -11.12 33.31
N GLY A 187 -5.98 -11.76 32.19
CA GLY A 187 -4.79 -11.49 31.38
C GLY A 187 -5.01 -10.41 30.34
N THR A 188 -3.94 -10.03 29.66
CA THR A 188 -3.92 -9.00 28.60
C THR A 188 -3.56 -9.55 27.23
N ASP A 189 -2.77 -10.62 27.19
CA ASP A 189 -2.28 -11.18 25.93
C ASP A 189 -3.29 -12.16 25.35
N LEU A 190 -3.52 -12.02 24.04
CA LEU A 190 -4.49 -12.82 23.28
C LEU A 190 -3.81 -14.05 22.67
N PHE A 191 -4.40 -15.20 22.91
CA PHE A 191 -3.93 -16.50 22.40
C PHE A 191 -5.03 -17.21 21.62
N LEU A 192 -4.66 -18.08 20.71
CA LEU A 192 -5.63 -18.86 19.93
C LEU A 192 -6.47 -19.73 20.87
N ALA A 193 -7.78 -19.64 20.71
CA ALA A 193 -8.76 -20.41 21.48
C ALA A 193 -9.06 -21.76 20.82
N THR A 194 -9.37 -22.76 21.64
CA THR A 194 -10.05 -23.98 21.18
C THR A 194 -11.54 -23.73 21.16
N VAL A 195 -12.16 -23.89 19.96
CA VAL A 195 -13.59 -23.70 19.78
C VAL A 195 -14.20 -25.01 19.28
N VAL A 196 -15.15 -25.57 20.03
CA VAL A 196 -15.87 -26.80 19.70
C VAL A 196 -17.37 -26.52 19.69
N GLY A 197 -18.03 -26.75 18.57
CA GLY A 197 -19.49 -26.50 18.46
C GLY A 197 -19.90 -25.05 18.74
N GLY A 198 -19.03 -24.07 18.46
CA GLY A 198 -19.27 -22.67 18.78
C GLY A 198 -19.03 -22.29 20.24
N VAL A 199 -18.45 -23.19 21.05
CA VAL A 199 -18.10 -22.91 22.44
C VAL A 199 -16.57 -22.87 22.56
N VAL A 200 -16.05 -21.81 23.17
CA VAL A 200 -14.66 -21.76 23.61
C VAL A 200 -14.52 -22.64 24.87
N THR A 201 -13.64 -23.61 24.78
CA THR A 201 -13.38 -24.57 25.88
C THR A 201 -12.02 -24.34 26.56
N GLY A 202 -11.24 -23.40 26.04
CA GLY A 202 -9.92 -23.04 26.58
C GLY A 202 -8.99 -22.51 25.50
N LEU A 203 -7.70 -22.47 25.81
CA LEU A 203 -6.65 -22.12 24.86
C LEU A 203 -6.31 -23.33 23.97
N ALA A 204 -5.82 -23.05 22.77
CA ALA A 204 -5.29 -24.09 21.91
C ALA A 204 -4.09 -24.80 22.57
N PRO A 205 -3.89 -26.12 22.33
CA PRO A 205 -2.79 -26.88 22.92
C PRO A 205 -1.41 -26.28 22.66
N LYS A 206 -1.22 -25.68 21.48
CA LYS A 206 -0.06 -24.84 21.17
C LYS A 206 -0.41 -23.40 21.52
N ILE A 207 0.14 -22.89 22.59
CA ILE A 207 -0.02 -21.48 22.98
C ILE A 207 0.64 -20.60 21.92
N THR A 208 -0.17 -19.98 21.09
CA THR A 208 0.27 -19.09 20.01
C THR A 208 -0.32 -17.71 20.28
N PRO A 209 0.50 -16.68 20.52
CA PRO A 209 0.00 -15.32 20.68
C PRO A 209 -0.54 -14.78 19.35
N LEU A 210 -1.47 -13.84 19.42
CA LEU A 210 -2.07 -13.20 18.24
C LEU A 210 -1.01 -12.41 17.46
N PRO A 211 -0.59 -12.84 16.26
CA PRO A 211 0.49 -12.18 15.52
C PRO A 211 0.03 -10.90 14.85
N SER A 212 -1.26 -10.80 14.52
CA SER A 212 -1.86 -9.69 13.76
C SER A 212 -2.61 -8.69 14.65
N PHE A 213 -2.22 -8.54 15.92
CA PHE A 213 -2.83 -7.55 16.81
C PHE A 213 -2.59 -6.13 16.28
N ALA A 214 -3.65 -5.31 16.29
CA ALA A 214 -3.67 -3.93 15.80
C ALA A 214 -3.32 -3.76 14.30
N VAL A 215 -3.32 -4.84 13.53
CA VAL A 215 -3.22 -4.78 12.06
C VAL A 215 -4.54 -4.28 11.48
N ARG A 216 -4.45 -3.42 10.48
CA ARG A 216 -5.59 -2.90 9.71
C ARG A 216 -5.28 -3.04 8.22
N PRO A 217 -6.28 -3.31 7.37
CA PRO A 217 -6.10 -3.18 5.93
C PRO A 217 -5.77 -1.72 5.60
N PRO A 218 -4.93 -1.46 4.60
CA PRO A 218 -4.61 -0.10 4.20
C PRO A 218 -5.88 0.61 3.72
N ALA A 219 -6.17 1.77 4.28
CA ALA A 219 -7.29 2.62 3.90
C ALA A 219 -6.82 4.07 3.81
N GLY A 220 -7.31 4.81 2.82
CA GLY A 220 -6.93 6.20 2.63
C GLY A 220 -5.46 6.40 2.21
N VAL A 221 -4.83 5.38 1.65
CA VAL A 221 -3.43 5.44 1.22
C VAL A 221 -3.34 6.00 -0.18
N SER A 222 -2.46 6.96 -0.36
CA SER A 222 -2.08 7.50 -1.66
C SER A 222 -0.57 7.54 -1.79
N HIS A 223 -0.05 7.66 -3.01
CA HIS A 223 1.38 7.86 -3.26
C HIS A 223 2.25 6.91 -2.44
N PHE A 224 2.15 5.62 -2.71
CA PHE A 224 2.94 4.62 -2.00
C PHE A 224 4.08 4.05 -2.86
N ALA A 225 5.11 3.56 -2.18
CA ALA A 225 6.28 2.94 -2.79
C ALA A 225 6.79 1.78 -1.92
N GLN A 226 7.45 0.85 -2.56
CA GLN A 226 8.13 -0.24 -1.86
C GLN A 226 9.56 0.19 -1.50
N ALA A 227 9.93 -0.02 -0.24
CA ALA A 227 11.31 0.13 0.22
C ALA A 227 11.55 -0.68 1.50
N PHE A 228 12.76 -1.19 1.66
CA PHE A 228 13.24 -1.82 2.90
C PHE A 228 12.33 -2.97 3.38
N GLY A 229 11.86 -3.81 2.44
CA GLY A 229 10.95 -4.91 2.73
C GLY A 229 9.54 -4.49 3.16
N ARG A 230 9.12 -3.25 2.91
CA ARG A 230 7.82 -2.69 3.31
C ARG A 230 7.17 -1.91 2.17
N ILE A 231 5.87 -1.73 2.26
CA ILE A 231 5.17 -0.68 1.52
C ILE A 231 5.02 0.53 2.44
N TRP A 232 5.41 1.69 1.93
CA TRP A 232 5.27 3.00 2.56
C TRP A 232 4.25 3.81 1.79
N GLY A 233 3.34 4.49 2.46
CA GLY A 233 2.29 5.25 1.77
C GLY A 233 1.85 6.48 2.55
N CYS A 234 1.33 7.46 1.81
CA CYS A 234 0.80 8.69 2.36
C CYS A 234 -0.67 8.53 2.73
N ALA A 235 -1.03 8.82 3.98
CA ALA A 235 -2.39 8.83 4.49
C ALA A 235 -2.65 10.19 5.16
N GLY A 236 -3.04 11.20 4.37
CA GLY A 236 -3.09 12.59 4.82
C GLY A 236 -1.72 13.05 5.31
N ARG A 237 -1.63 13.48 6.57
CA ARG A 237 -0.37 13.91 7.21
C ARG A 237 0.51 12.78 7.71
N ASN A 238 0.09 11.54 7.57
CA ASN A 238 0.83 10.40 8.09
C ASN A 238 1.50 9.64 6.95
N LEU A 239 2.77 9.34 7.14
CA LEU A 239 3.47 8.31 6.39
C LEU A 239 3.25 7.00 7.13
N ILE A 240 2.45 6.11 6.58
CA ILE A 240 2.18 4.77 7.14
C ILE A 240 3.04 3.73 6.45
N TYR A 241 3.29 2.62 7.14
CA TYR A 241 4.10 1.54 6.56
C TYR A 241 3.64 0.16 7.04
N SER A 242 3.81 -0.83 6.16
CA SER A 242 3.50 -2.22 6.46
C SER A 242 4.53 -2.86 7.40
N ASP A 243 4.20 -4.01 7.98
CA ASP A 243 5.19 -4.88 8.61
C ASP A 243 6.18 -5.40 7.55
N PRO A 244 7.41 -5.77 7.93
CA PRO A 244 8.40 -6.25 6.97
C PRO A 244 7.91 -7.55 6.32
N PHE A 245 7.95 -7.58 4.98
CA PHE A 245 7.50 -8.70 4.14
C PHE A 245 6.05 -9.17 4.36
N GLN A 246 5.25 -8.36 5.08
CA GLN A 246 3.81 -8.51 5.26
C GLN A 246 3.11 -7.28 4.69
N TYR A 247 2.98 -7.21 3.39
CA TYR A 247 2.59 -6.00 2.66
C TYR A 247 1.11 -5.61 2.82
N ASP A 248 0.30 -6.47 3.43
CA ASP A 248 -1.10 -6.21 3.81
C ASP A 248 -1.28 -5.91 5.31
N TRP A 249 -0.20 -5.93 6.12
CA TRP A 249 -0.24 -5.70 7.55
C TRP A 249 0.22 -4.29 7.91
N PHE A 250 -0.71 -3.36 7.99
CA PHE A 250 -0.47 -2.01 8.48
C PHE A 250 -0.91 -1.92 9.94
N ARG A 251 0.03 -1.94 10.87
CA ARG A 251 -0.31 -1.79 12.30
C ARG A 251 -0.64 -0.35 12.62
N THR A 252 -1.60 -0.16 13.53
CA THR A 252 -1.99 1.18 13.99
C THR A 252 -0.81 2.06 14.42
N PRO A 253 0.25 1.55 15.13
CA PRO A 253 1.41 2.38 15.49
C PRO A 253 2.45 2.56 14.38
N ASN A 254 2.30 1.89 13.24
CA ASN A 254 3.27 1.97 12.14
C ASN A 254 3.05 3.24 11.30
N PHE A 255 3.32 4.40 11.88
CA PHE A 255 3.26 5.66 11.15
C PHE A 255 4.27 6.70 11.66
N LYS A 256 4.52 7.70 10.83
CA LYS A 256 5.23 8.94 11.19
C LYS A 256 4.36 10.13 10.78
N SER A 257 4.10 11.07 11.68
CA SER A 257 3.26 12.24 11.41
C SER A 257 4.09 13.43 10.96
N PHE A 258 3.51 14.20 10.05
CA PHE A 258 4.05 15.45 9.51
C PHE A 258 3.08 16.60 9.77
N LEU A 259 3.53 17.82 9.54
CA LEU A 259 2.70 19.02 9.74
C LEU A 259 1.69 19.24 8.61
N GLU A 260 1.95 18.65 7.44
CA GLU A 260 1.22 18.88 6.20
C GLU A 260 0.78 17.56 5.55
N ASP A 261 -0.21 17.62 4.67
CA ASP A 261 -0.63 16.48 3.89
C ASP A 261 0.46 16.06 2.91
N LEU A 262 0.79 14.79 2.94
CA LEU A 262 1.82 14.18 2.12
C LEU A 262 1.29 13.87 0.72
N ILE A 263 2.11 14.14 -0.28
CA ILE A 263 1.75 13.96 -1.69
C ILE A 263 2.73 13.08 -2.46
N MET A 264 3.85 12.69 -1.82
CA MET A 264 4.84 11.84 -2.46
C MET A 264 5.68 11.12 -1.43
N VAL A 265 6.02 9.87 -1.70
CA VAL A 265 7.09 9.11 -1.06
C VAL A 265 7.97 8.51 -2.15
N ALA A 266 9.27 8.77 -2.08
CA ALA A 266 10.23 8.30 -3.06
C ALA A 266 11.41 7.61 -2.37
N PRO A 267 11.56 6.29 -2.53
CA PRO A 267 12.65 5.55 -1.93
C PRO A 267 13.97 5.81 -2.63
N VAL A 268 15.04 5.83 -1.84
CA VAL A 268 16.43 5.79 -2.28
C VAL A 268 17.17 4.75 -1.44
N LYS A 269 18.43 4.49 -1.78
CA LYS A 269 19.23 3.44 -1.14
C LYS A 269 19.25 3.52 0.39
N ASP A 270 19.39 4.72 0.95
CA ASP A 270 19.63 4.92 2.38
C ASP A 270 18.48 5.64 3.10
N GLY A 271 17.30 5.78 2.48
CA GLY A 271 16.17 6.47 3.09
C GLY A 271 15.01 6.75 2.14
N LEU A 272 14.15 7.66 2.55
CA LEU A 272 12.97 8.06 1.80
C LEU A 272 12.90 9.59 1.66
N PHE A 273 12.64 10.09 0.47
CA PHE A 273 12.17 11.44 0.28
C PHE A 273 10.67 11.49 0.49
N ILE A 274 10.22 12.40 1.32
CA ILE A 274 8.81 12.62 1.65
C ILE A 274 8.47 14.06 1.28
N ASN A 275 7.41 14.27 0.56
CA ASN A 275 7.04 15.60 0.11
C ASN A 275 5.59 15.96 0.47
N SER A 276 5.41 17.21 0.83
CA SER A 276 4.15 17.94 0.78
C SER A 276 4.17 18.97 -0.36
N LYS A 277 3.15 19.80 -0.44
CA LYS A 277 3.12 20.91 -1.41
C LYS A 277 4.13 22.03 -1.08
N THR A 278 4.55 22.14 0.16
CA THR A 278 5.39 23.26 0.63
C THR A 278 6.74 22.82 1.19
N SER A 279 6.90 21.54 1.51
CA SER A 279 8.12 21.06 2.18
C SER A 279 8.57 19.71 1.62
N THR A 280 9.88 19.52 1.62
CA THR A 280 10.54 18.24 1.32
C THR A 280 11.34 17.80 2.53
N TRP A 281 11.14 16.54 2.93
CA TRP A 281 11.89 15.92 4.01
C TRP A 281 12.66 14.71 3.47
N PHE A 282 13.78 14.45 4.10
CA PHE A 282 14.52 13.20 3.96
C PHE A 282 14.43 12.41 5.26
N LEU A 283 13.92 11.21 5.16
CA LEU A 283 13.86 10.25 6.25
C LEU A 283 15.05 9.30 6.07
N ASP A 284 16.13 9.61 6.79
CA ASP A 284 17.43 8.94 6.70
C ASP A 284 17.42 7.64 7.49
N GLY A 285 17.85 6.56 6.85
CA GLY A 285 17.90 5.20 7.40
C GLY A 285 16.91 4.24 6.73
N THR A 286 16.96 2.98 7.11
CA THR A 286 16.17 1.89 6.51
C THR A 286 15.23 1.21 7.52
N GLU A 287 15.48 1.39 8.81
CA GLU A 287 14.67 0.82 9.90
C GLU A 287 13.76 1.89 10.53
N PRO A 288 12.43 1.75 10.46
CA PRO A 288 11.49 2.80 10.86
C PRO A 288 11.74 3.39 12.26
N ALA A 289 12.10 2.54 13.23
CA ALA A 289 12.34 2.99 14.61
C ALA A 289 13.62 3.86 14.76
N LYS A 290 14.58 3.71 13.84
CA LYS A 290 15.88 4.41 13.88
C LYS A 290 16.01 5.53 12.85
N MET A 291 15.05 5.65 11.93
CA MET A 291 15.07 6.68 10.91
C MET A 291 15.02 8.08 11.51
N THR A 292 15.87 8.97 11.03
CA THR A 292 15.92 10.38 11.42
C THR A 292 15.35 11.26 10.32
N LEU A 293 14.55 12.25 10.72
CA LEU A 293 13.86 13.18 9.81
C LEU A 293 14.66 14.46 9.65
N LYS A 294 14.93 14.87 8.41
CA LYS A 294 15.61 16.13 8.06
C LYS A 294 14.72 16.89 7.08
N ASN A 295 14.42 18.15 7.35
CA ASN A 295 13.84 19.06 6.34
C ASN A 295 14.95 19.51 5.40
N ILE A 296 14.75 19.35 4.09
CA ILE A 296 15.80 19.60 3.09
C ILE A 296 15.42 20.64 2.04
N GLY A 297 14.19 21.14 2.05
CA GLY A 297 13.82 22.18 1.11
C GLY A 297 12.33 22.35 0.86
N ASP A 298 12.05 23.03 -0.24
CA ASP A 298 10.70 23.37 -0.68
C ASP A 298 9.92 22.12 -1.14
N GLY A 299 8.61 22.27 -1.25
CA GLY A 299 7.70 21.20 -1.60
C GLY A 299 7.77 20.74 -3.04
N ALA A 300 7.00 19.72 -3.35
CA ALA A 300 6.91 19.14 -4.69
C ALA A 300 5.54 19.40 -5.32
N VAL A 301 5.50 19.32 -6.64
CA VAL A 301 4.25 19.33 -7.41
C VAL A 301 3.76 17.89 -7.56
N PRO A 302 2.48 17.58 -7.26
CA PRO A 302 1.96 16.24 -7.42
C PRO A 302 2.15 15.69 -8.83
N GLY A 303 2.60 14.44 -8.95
CA GLY A 303 2.79 13.77 -10.23
C GLY A 303 4.10 14.10 -10.96
N THR A 304 5.03 14.83 -10.32
CA THR A 304 6.33 15.17 -10.94
C THR A 304 7.49 14.28 -10.51
N LEU A 305 7.22 13.22 -9.74
CA LEU A 305 8.25 12.24 -9.39
C LEU A 305 8.78 11.56 -10.66
N VAL A 306 10.08 11.70 -10.89
CA VAL A 306 10.80 10.96 -11.92
C VAL A 306 11.92 10.17 -11.23
N VAL A 307 11.92 8.86 -11.41
CA VAL A 307 13.02 8.00 -11.02
C VAL A 307 13.92 7.84 -12.25
N ALA A 308 15.13 8.34 -12.17
CA ALA A 308 16.14 8.18 -13.22
C ALA A 308 17.25 7.29 -12.71
N GLU A 309 17.52 6.18 -13.42
CA GLU A 309 18.76 5.44 -13.25
C GLU A 309 19.89 6.22 -13.94
N MET A 310 20.94 6.55 -13.19
CA MET A 310 22.13 7.11 -13.85
C MET A 310 22.88 6.01 -14.60
N PRO A 311 23.02 6.09 -15.91
CA PRO A 311 23.81 5.14 -16.67
C PRO A 311 25.26 5.22 -16.17
N GLY A 312 25.82 4.12 -15.65
CA GLY A 312 27.24 4.02 -15.31
C GLY A 312 27.59 3.88 -13.82
N ALA A 313 26.65 3.74 -12.90
CA ALA A 313 26.98 3.26 -11.56
C ALA A 313 27.31 1.76 -11.62
N VAL A 314 28.56 1.45 -11.90
CA VAL A 314 29.11 0.10 -11.70
C VAL A 314 29.03 -0.17 -10.21
N VAL A 315 28.12 -1.04 -9.79
CA VAL A 315 28.10 -1.58 -8.44
C VAL A 315 29.35 -2.44 -8.32
N GLY A 316 30.40 -1.86 -7.73
CA GLY A 316 31.59 -2.59 -7.35
C GLY A 316 31.18 -3.64 -6.33
N GLY A 317 31.14 -4.92 -6.76
CA GLY A 317 31.05 -6.04 -5.84
C GLY A 317 32.35 -6.11 -5.04
N GLY A 318 32.21 -6.13 -3.75
CA GLY A 318 33.20 -6.48 -2.75
C GLY A 318 32.57 -7.48 -1.79
#